data_81461c076ff6345c49c0a3c3db9dc76b
#
_entry.id   81461c076ff6345c49c0a3c3db9dc76b
#
_cell.length_a   1.000
_cell.length_b   1.000
_cell.length_c   1.000
_cell.angle_alpha   90.00
_cell.angle_beta   90.00
_cell.angle_gamma   90.00
#
_symmetry.space_group_name_H-M   'P 1'
#
loop_
_entity.id
_entity.type
_entity.pdbx_description
1 polymer ?
#
loop_
_entity_poly.entity_id
_entity_poly.type
_entity_poly.pdbx_seq_one_letter_code
_entity_poly.pdbx_strand_id
1 'polypeptide(L)'
;MIYIQLLERMALIALAAYIYNQSHIFKNLIKDELKVRDKIGMIIFFSVLSIIGTYTGVNLEPYAIANTRPIGAIVAGYVGGPVVGVAVGLITGTHRFLLGGFTGLACGIATVVEGIVGALARKYSKDGAFSAKSAFLGAVVAESLQMLILLIFSRPLEDAVELVKFIALPMILINSFGVIIFINIIQNARNEYNRIGAIKAQEVLNIAKRTMGHMRKGLSKETAKSVAEIICEISNIKGVFIGDKKGLLTYCGEKISEDELKHNLEAYYECPDYSIIKFTSNSKEVFFVCAPFLVSNVGFEGVLGLKVKSEKSIDSYFWQFVKELSDLLSTQIELHKLNKLAEEASVAEFKALRAQIEPHFLFNALNTIASFCRTNPVRARELIIDLSNYFRQTLKRAEDFVLLKDEVEFLQSYLSIEKARFGERLKLIIDIPEDMMNIKMPVFILQPIIENSIKHGILPKPEGGSVLVKAYYIKDEVIFSIEDTGLGMEKEKLAEVTTMWPGIGLKNVNERLRLLYGEDHELNINTKLNYGTKVSFLIPKEV
;
A
#
# COMPACT_ATOMS: atom_id res chain seq x y z
N MET A 1 58.37 0.01 31.06
CA MET A 1 58.74 -0.65 29.78
C MET A 1 57.56 -1.40 29.19
N ILE A 2 56.91 -2.33 29.92
CA ILE A 2 55.80 -3.14 29.42
C ILE A 2 54.58 -2.33 28.93
N TYR A 3 54.20 -1.26 29.63
CA TYR A 3 53.09 -0.38 29.23
C TYR A 3 53.31 0.25 27.86
N ILE A 4 54.51 0.71 27.56
CA ILE A 4 54.86 1.36 26.28
C ILE A 4 54.79 0.32 25.16
N GLN A 5 55.34 -0.85 25.35
CA GLN A 5 55.36 -1.91 24.36
C GLN A 5 53.96 -2.43 24.06
N LEU A 6 53.10 -2.62 25.08
CA LEU A 6 51.70 -3.02 24.87
C LEU A 6 50.88 -1.90 24.20
N LEU A 7 51.17 -0.61 24.53
CA LEU A 7 50.51 0.52 23.90
C LEU A 7 50.84 0.62 22.39
N GLU A 8 52.11 0.40 22.00
CA GLU A 8 52.51 0.35 20.59
C GLU A 8 51.72 -0.70 19.80
N ARG A 9 51.39 -1.83 20.44
CA ARG A 9 50.58 -2.90 19.79
C ARG A 9 49.12 -2.50 19.58
N MET A 10 48.61 -1.51 20.30
CA MET A 10 47.24 -1.01 20.08
C MET A 10 47.07 -0.38 18.69
N ALA A 11 48.15 0.13 18.07
CA ALA A 11 48.07 0.59 16.68
C ALA A 11 47.67 -0.53 15.70
N LEU A 12 48.14 -1.76 15.94
CA LEU A 12 47.76 -2.91 15.15
C LEU A 12 46.27 -3.25 15.34
N ILE A 13 45.75 -3.12 16.56
CA ILE A 13 44.33 -3.34 16.86
C ILE A 13 43.45 -2.30 16.16
N ALA A 14 43.85 -1.03 16.20
CA ALA A 14 43.12 0.04 15.49
C ALA A 14 43.13 -0.19 13.96
N LEU A 15 44.27 -0.61 13.39
CA LEU A 15 44.39 -0.96 11.97
C LEU A 15 43.48 -2.16 11.63
N ALA A 16 43.47 -3.19 12.46
CA ALA A 16 42.59 -4.35 12.27
C ALA A 16 41.12 -3.96 12.34
N ALA A 17 40.74 -3.10 13.29
CA ALA A 17 39.38 -2.57 13.38
C ALA A 17 38.97 -1.79 12.13
N TYR A 18 39.90 -0.98 11.58
CA TYR A 18 39.67 -0.24 10.34
C TYR A 18 39.49 -1.17 9.13
N ILE A 19 40.35 -2.19 8.99
CA ILE A 19 40.23 -3.20 7.93
C ILE A 19 38.92 -3.96 8.05
N TYR A 20 38.55 -4.36 9.26
CA TYR A 20 37.26 -5.03 9.51
C TYR A 20 36.07 -4.15 9.09
N ASN A 21 36.10 -2.88 9.40
CA ASN A 21 35.08 -1.90 9.02
C ASN A 21 34.90 -1.77 7.49
N GLN A 22 35.97 -1.96 6.70
CA GLN A 22 35.89 -1.95 5.23
C GLN A 22 35.36 -3.26 4.63
N SER A 23 35.23 -4.31 5.44
CA SER A 23 34.85 -5.65 4.98
C SER A 23 33.38 -5.76 4.63
N HIS A 24 33.04 -6.68 3.73
CA HIS A 24 31.64 -7.04 3.40
C HIS A 24 30.91 -7.62 4.63
N ILE A 25 31.64 -8.31 5.50
CA ILE A 25 31.10 -8.89 6.74
C ILE A 25 30.55 -7.80 7.66
N PHE A 26 31.29 -6.71 7.79
CA PHE A 26 30.86 -5.56 8.59
C PHE A 26 29.60 -4.89 8.02
N LYS A 27 29.51 -4.75 6.70
CA LYS A 27 28.31 -4.22 6.04
C LYS A 27 27.06 -5.05 6.33
N ASN A 28 27.19 -6.39 6.30
CA ASN A 28 26.09 -7.30 6.65
C ASN A 28 25.74 -7.25 8.15
N LEU A 29 26.75 -7.06 9.01
CA LEU A 29 26.55 -6.87 10.45
C LEU A 29 25.71 -5.62 10.75
N ILE A 30 25.97 -4.51 10.07
CA ILE A 30 25.20 -3.27 10.27
C ILE A 30 23.74 -3.40 9.84
N LYS A 31 23.50 -4.17 8.79
CA LYS A 31 22.14 -4.43 8.27
C LYS A 31 21.36 -5.48 9.07
N ASP A 32 21.96 -6.06 10.10
CA ASP A 32 21.44 -7.21 10.86
C ASP A 32 21.12 -8.44 9.96
N GLU A 33 21.81 -8.57 8.81
CA GLU A 33 21.62 -9.64 7.80
C GLU A 33 22.73 -10.70 7.85
N LEU A 34 23.26 -11.01 9.04
CA LEU A 34 24.35 -11.98 9.21
C LEU A 34 23.96 -13.39 8.79
N LYS A 35 24.60 -13.88 7.73
CA LYS A 35 24.50 -15.27 7.26
C LYS A 35 25.55 -16.14 7.95
N VAL A 36 25.38 -17.48 7.88
CA VAL A 36 26.35 -18.44 8.41
C VAL A 36 27.74 -18.21 7.83
N ARG A 37 27.86 -17.89 6.54
CA ARG A 37 29.12 -17.55 5.88
C ARG A 37 29.83 -16.34 6.51
N ASP A 38 29.07 -15.32 6.92
CA ASP A 38 29.63 -14.13 7.56
C ASP A 38 30.19 -14.47 8.94
N LYS A 39 29.50 -15.33 9.73
CA LYS A 39 29.99 -15.82 11.02
C LYS A 39 31.29 -16.60 10.87
N ILE A 40 31.43 -17.43 9.84
CA ILE A 40 32.68 -18.14 9.52
C ILE A 40 33.81 -17.13 9.21
N GLY A 41 33.51 -16.13 8.39
CA GLY A 41 34.47 -15.06 8.09
C GLY A 41 34.91 -14.27 9.34
N MET A 42 33.96 -14.00 10.27
CA MET A 42 34.30 -13.39 11.58
C MET A 42 35.21 -14.29 12.42
N ILE A 43 34.91 -15.59 12.49
CA ILE A 43 35.75 -16.56 13.21
C ILE A 43 37.17 -16.55 12.68
N ILE A 44 37.33 -16.61 11.36
CA ILE A 44 38.67 -16.58 10.73
C ILE A 44 39.37 -15.26 11.05
N PHE A 45 38.73 -14.11 10.84
CA PHE A 45 39.32 -12.79 11.05
C PHE A 45 39.78 -12.61 12.50
N PHE A 46 38.92 -12.86 13.47
CA PHE A 46 39.24 -12.66 14.89
C PHE A 46 40.20 -13.70 15.42
N SER A 47 40.19 -14.92 14.88
CA SER A 47 41.23 -15.92 15.21
C SER A 47 42.60 -15.48 14.75
N VAL A 48 42.73 -14.99 13.51
CA VAL A 48 44.00 -14.43 12.99
C VAL A 48 44.46 -13.25 13.84
N LEU A 49 43.56 -12.30 14.18
CA LEU A 49 43.87 -11.17 15.03
C LEU A 49 44.37 -11.59 16.41
N SER A 50 43.72 -12.57 17.05
CA SER A 50 44.12 -13.09 18.35
C SER A 50 45.49 -13.83 18.28
N ILE A 51 45.75 -14.60 17.22
CA ILE A 51 47.05 -15.26 17.00
C ILE A 51 48.14 -14.23 16.81
N ILE A 52 47.94 -13.21 15.98
CA ILE A 52 48.87 -12.09 15.82
C ILE A 52 49.15 -11.43 17.19
N GLY A 53 48.06 -11.20 17.98
CA GLY A 53 48.18 -10.65 19.34
C GLY A 53 49.04 -11.52 20.27
N THR A 54 49.11 -12.83 20.08
CA THR A 54 49.97 -13.72 20.83
C THR A 54 51.45 -13.52 20.44
N TYR A 55 51.76 -13.48 19.13
CA TYR A 55 53.13 -13.34 18.64
C TYR A 55 53.69 -11.93 18.84
N THR A 56 52.86 -10.93 18.87
CA THR A 56 53.25 -9.54 19.15
C THR A 56 53.33 -9.24 20.64
N GLY A 57 53.14 -10.22 21.51
CA GLY A 57 53.26 -10.08 22.97
C GLY A 57 54.67 -9.71 23.42
N VAL A 58 54.78 -9.29 24.67
CA VAL A 58 56.03 -8.98 25.34
C VAL A 58 56.47 -10.21 26.12
N ASN A 59 57.64 -10.75 25.77
CA ASN A 59 58.22 -11.88 26.51
C ASN A 59 58.69 -11.41 27.87
N LEU A 60 58.25 -12.13 28.89
CA LEU A 60 58.65 -11.94 30.29
C LEU A 60 59.42 -13.19 30.74
N GLU A 61 60.65 -12.99 31.15
CA GLU A 61 61.43 -14.11 31.69
C GLU A 61 60.86 -14.61 33.02
N PRO A 62 60.80 -15.89 33.30
CA PRO A 62 61.28 -17.02 32.48
C PRO A 62 60.13 -17.81 31.78
N TYR A 63 59.51 -17.40 30.73
CA TYR A 63 58.53 -18.13 29.91
C TYR A 63 57.06 -17.67 29.98
N ALA A 64 56.79 -16.42 30.25
CA ALA A 64 55.46 -15.83 30.14
C ALA A 64 55.43 -14.75 29.04
N ILE A 65 54.24 -14.58 28.45
CA ILE A 65 54.00 -13.60 27.39
C ILE A 65 52.79 -12.72 27.82
N ALA A 66 53.06 -11.44 28.07
CA ALA A 66 51.98 -10.44 28.16
C ALA A 66 51.59 -10.00 26.75
N ASN A 67 50.31 -10.18 26.37
CA ASN A 67 49.90 -10.01 24.98
C ASN A 67 48.48 -9.40 24.83
N THR A 68 48.15 -9.05 23.59
CA THR A 68 46.89 -8.45 23.21
C THR A 68 45.89 -9.47 22.62
N ARG A 69 46.18 -10.79 22.72
CA ARG A 69 45.29 -11.89 22.26
C ARG A 69 43.86 -11.78 22.79
N PRO A 70 43.62 -11.43 24.06
CA PRO A 70 42.29 -11.34 24.63
C PRO A 70 41.38 -10.40 23.87
N ILE A 71 41.92 -9.32 23.30
CA ILE A 71 41.13 -8.33 22.54
C ILE A 71 40.37 -8.99 21.40
N GLY A 72 41.02 -9.85 20.63
CA GLY A 72 40.38 -10.55 19.50
C GLY A 72 39.25 -11.49 19.95
N ALA A 73 39.45 -12.26 21.03
CA ALA A 73 38.46 -13.18 21.56
C ALA A 73 37.24 -12.43 22.16
N ILE A 74 37.50 -11.40 22.98
CA ILE A 74 36.44 -10.58 23.61
C ILE A 74 35.63 -9.86 22.53
N VAL A 75 36.29 -9.22 21.56
CA VAL A 75 35.57 -8.52 20.47
C VAL A 75 34.79 -9.51 19.59
N ALA A 76 35.36 -10.69 19.29
CA ALA A 76 34.64 -11.74 18.56
C ALA A 76 33.32 -12.14 19.23
N GLY A 77 33.36 -12.36 20.54
CA GLY A 77 32.17 -12.64 21.34
C GLY A 77 31.19 -11.46 21.35
N TYR A 78 31.69 -10.26 21.57
CA TYR A 78 30.89 -9.04 21.65
C TYR A 78 30.20 -8.70 20.33
N VAL A 79 30.88 -8.84 19.19
CA VAL A 79 30.38 -8.49 17.86
C VAL A 79 29.60 -9.64 17.22
N GLY A 80 30.15 -10.86 17.28
CA GLY A 80 29.63 -12.03 16.59
C GLY A 80 28.71 -12.94 17.43
N GLY A 81 28.62 -12.65 18.74
CA GLY A 81 27.81 -13.43 19.69
C GLY A 81 28.53 -14.71 20.19
N PRO A 82 27.84 -15.53 21.03
CA PRO A 82 28.47 -16.61 21.77
C PRO A 82 29.12 -17.69 20.88
N VAL A 83 28.48 -18.03 19.76
CA VAL A 83 29.03 -19.04 18.83
C VAL A 83 30.36 -18.60 18.25
N VAL A 84 30.46 -17.34 17.81
CA VAL A 84 31.70 -16.78 17.24
C VAL A 84 32.76 -16.64 18.32
N GLY A 85 32.38 -16.12 19.50
CA GLY A 85 33.30 -15.93 20.63
C GLY A 85 33.89 -17.26 21.12
N VAL A 86 33.09 -18.29 21.31
CA VAL A 86 33.54 -19.63 21.71
C VAL A 86 34.43 -20.25 20.65
N ALA A 87 34.05 -20.17 19.36
CA ALA A 87 34.85 -20.75 18.27
C ALA A 87 36.23 -20.09 18.17
N VAL A 88 36.28 -18.76 18.22
CA VAL A 88 37.57 -18.02 18.25
C VAL A 88 38.37 -18.38 19.49
N GLY A 89 37.71 -18.43 20.67
CA GLY A 89 38.36 -18.82 21.92
C GLY A 89 38.97 -20.21 21.86
N LEU A 90 38.28 -21.20 21.29
CA LEU A 90 38.77 -22.58 21.10
C LEU A 90 39.98 -22.60 20.14
N ILE A 91 39.85 -21.99 18.96
CA ILE A 91 40.95 -21.96 17.96
C ILE A 91 42.20 -21.31 18.54
N THR A 92 42.08 -20.12 19.11
CA THR A 92 43.20 -19.33 19.59
C THR A 92 43.72 -19.81 20.94
N GLY A 93 42.84 -20.38 21.78
CA GLY A 93 43.19 -21.02 23.04
C GLY A 93 43.99 -22.31 22.81
N THR A 94 43.57 -23.17 21.87
CA THR A 94 44.30 -24.35 21.46
C THR A 94 45.68 -23.99 20.88
N HIS A 95 45.73 -22.97 20.00
CA HIS A 95 46.99 -22.49 19.48
C HIS A 95 47.94 -22.02 20.63
N ARG A 96 47.46 -21.27 21.63
CA ARG A 96 48.24 -20.83 22.78
C ARG A 96 48.72 -22.01 23.66
N PHE A 97 47.89 -23.02 23.83
CA PHE A 97 48.23 -24.23 24.55
C PHE A 97 49.39 -24.97 23.86
N LEU A 98 49.35 -25.14 22.53
CA LEU A 98 50.37 -25.80 21.73
C LEU A 98 51.72 -25.08 21.74
N LEU A 99 51.75 -23.76 21.97
CA LEU A 99 52.98 -23.01 22.14
C LEU A 99 53.73 -23.34 23.45
N GLY A 100 53.06 -24.04 24.39
CA GLY A 100 53.67 -24.50 25.63
C GLY A 100 53.88 -23.36 26.67
N GLY A 101 54.81 -23.65 27.60
CA GLY A 101 55.07 -22.81 28.76
C GLY A 101 54.13 -23.14 29.94
N PHE A 102 54.53 -22.74 31.17
CA PHE A 102 53.79 -23.10 32.40
C PHE A 102 52.40 -22.45 32.50
N THR A 103 52.13 -21.42 31.71
CA THR A 103 50.80 -20.77 31.59
C THR A 103 49.99 -21.25 30.40
N GLY A 104 50.50 -22.15 29.57
CA GLY A 104 49.88 -22.51 28.29
C GLY A 104 48.45 -22.99 28.42
N LEU A 105 48.17 -23.95 29.33
CA LEU A 105 46.84 -24.48 29.58
C LEU A 105 45.91 -23.41 30.16
N ALA A 106 46.33 -22.67 31.15
CA ALA A 106 45.54 -21.62 31.79
C ALA A 106 45.15 -20.54 30.81
N CYS A 107 46.08 -20.06 29.99
CA CYS A 107 45.80 -19.08 28.93
C CYS A 107 44.86 -19.63 27.86
N GLY A 108 44.95 -20.91 27.51
CA GLY A 108 44.05 -21.54 26.57
C GLY A 108 42.60 -21.53 27.05
N ILE A 109 42.38 -21.95 28.31
CA ILE A 109 41.06 -21.92 28.95
C ILE A 109 40.54 -20.49 29.06
N ALA A 110 41.39 -19.57 29.52
CA ALA A 110 41.00 -18.16 29.67
C ALA A 110 40.52 -17.54 28.36
N THR A 111 41.13 -17.87 27.22
CA THR A 111 40.73 -17.30 25.92
C THR A 111 39.30 -17.73 25.52
N VAL A 112 38.88 -18.94 25.87
CA VAL A 112 37.50 -19.36 25.64
C VAL A 112 36.54 -18.57 26.55
N VAL A 113 36.89 -18.38 27.82
CA VAL A 113 36.10 -17.61 28.78
C VAL A 113 35.97 -16.15 28.33
N GLU A 114 37.05 -15.55 27.83
CA GLU A 114 37.07 -14.20 27.28
C GLU A 114 36.04 -14.03 26.14
N GLY A 115 35.96 -14.98 25.21
CA GLY A 115 34.97 -14.99 24.14
C GLY A 115 33.55 -15.08 24.64
N ILE A 116 33.30 -15.89 25.68
CA ILE A 116 31.97 -15.99 26.33
C ILE A 116 31.61 -14.70 27.04
N VAL A 117 32.52 -14.12 27.83
CA VAL A 117 32.31 -12.87 28.56
C VAL A 117 32.03 -11.72 27.60
N GLY A 118 32.74 -11.65 26.47
CA GLY A 118 32.47 -10.69 25.41
C GLY A 118 31.00 -10.78 24.91
N ALA A 119 30.51 -11.99 24.65
CA ALA A 119 29.13 -12.19 24.21
C ALA A 119 28.09 -11.82 25.28
N LEU A 120 28.38 -12.14 26.55
CA LEU A 120 27.52 -11.76 27.69
C LEU A 120 27.50 -10.23 27.88
N ALA A 121 28.63 -9.57 27.77
CA ALA A 121 28.74 -8.12 27.89
C ALA A 121 27.84 -7.40 26.87
N ARG A 122 27.71 -7.92 25.65
CA ARG A 122 26.76 -7.40 24.67
C ARG A 122 25.32 -7.64 25.08
N LYS A 123 24.97 -8.83 25.56
CA LYS A 123 23.59 -9.17 25.98
C LYS A 123 23.09 -8.22 27.09
N TYR A 124 23.98 -7.80 27.99
CA TYR A 124 23.66 -6.86 29.06
C TYR A 124 23.80 -5.38 28.67
N SER A 125 24.15 -5.08 27.41
CA SER A 125 24.11 -3.72 26.91
C SER A 125 22.65 -3.29 26.69
N LYS A 126 22.29 -2.05 27.07
CA LYS A 126 20.97 -1.49 26.80
C LYS A 126 20.70 -1.52 25.30
N ASP A 127 19.56 -2.04 24.92
CA ASP A 127 19.04 -2.11 23.54
C ASP A 127 19.85 -2.97 22.55
N GLY A 128 20.72 -3.88 23.03
CA GLY A 128 21.56 -4.72 22.16
C GLY A 128 22.55 -3.91 21.27
N ALA A 129 22.66 -2.62 21.49
CA ALA A 129 23.55 -1.73 20.76
C ALA A 129 25.02 -1.96 21.13
N PHE A 130 25.93 -1.63 20.21
CA PHE A 130 27.36 -1.58 20.53
C PHE A 130 27.59 -0.42 21.50
N SER A 131 28.04 -0.74 22.72
CA SER A 131 28.31 0.24 23.76
C SER A 131 29.75 0.10 24.23
N ALA A 132 30.52 1.17 24.09
CA ALA A 132 31.89 1.19 24.59
C ALA A 132 31.98 0.92 26.10
N LYS A 133 31.00 1.37 26.88
CA LYS A 133 30.93 1.13 28.34
C LYS A 133 30.76 -0.35 28.68
N SER A 134 29.80 -1.05 28.05
CA SER A 134 29.58 -2.47 28.31
C SER A 134 30.76 -3.32 27.80
N ALA A 135 31.36 -2.93 26.68
CA ALA A 135 32.54 -3.60 26.13
C ALA A 135 33.76 -3.46 27.08
N PHE A 136 33.97 -2.26 27.63
CA PHE A 136 35.02 -2.00 28.63
C PHE A 136 34.81 -2.86 29.88
N LEU A 137 33.62 -2.79 30.47
CA LEU A 137 33.33 -3.58 31.67
C LEU A 137 33.47 -5.08 31.42
N GLY A 138 32.97 -5.54 30.27
CA GLY A 138 33.15 -6.92 29.84
C GLY A 138 34.64 -7.32 29.71
N ALA A 139 35.45 -6.43 29.13
CA ALA A 139 36.89 -6.67 29.01
C ALA A 139 37.60 -6.69 30.36
N VAL A 140 37.27 -5.79 31.26
CA VAL A 140 37.79 -5.78 32.65
C VAL A 140 37.47 -7.07 33.36
N VAL A 141 36.20 -7.54 33.26
CA VAL A 141 35.79 -8.81 33.86
C VAL A 141 36.52 -10.00 33.21
N ALA A 142 36.60 -10.04 31.89
CA ALA A 142 37.27 -11.11 31.16
C ALA A 142 38.78 -11.22 31.56
N GLU A 143 39.47 -10.10 31.58
CA GLU A 143 40.89 -10.05 32.00
C GLU A 143 41.08 -10.41 33.48
N SER A 144 40.18 -9.96 34.35
CA SER A 144 40.23 -10.34 35.76
C SER A 144 40.00 -11.86 35.95
N LEU A 145 39.09 -12.46 35.18
CA LEU A 145 38.91 -13.91 35.17
C LEU A 145 40.12 -14.65 34.61
N GLN A 146 40.81 -14.09 33.61
CA GLN A 146 42.07 -14.64 33.12
C GLN A 146 43.13 -14.70 34.25
N MET A 147 43.27 -13.63 35.04
CA MET A 147 44.22 -13.65 36.17
C MET A 147 43.86 -14.72 37.19
N LEU A 148 42.60 -14.89 37.49
CA LEU A 148 42.12 -15.96 38.39
C LEU A 148 42.38 -17.35 37.82
N ILE A 149 42.12 -17.58 36.52
CA ILE A 149 42.39 -18.86 35.84
C ILE A 149 43.89 -19.18 35.83
N LEU A 150 44.77 -18.16 35.65
CA LEU A 150 46.21 -18.35 35.76
C LEU A 150 46.64 -18.85 37.14
N LEU A 151 46.12 -18.27 38.23
CA LEU A 151 46.40 -18.72 39.60
C LEU A 151 45.91 -20.14 39.90
N ILE A 152 44.79 -20.57 39.29
CA ILE A 152 44.23 -21.92 39.53
C ILE A 152 44.99 -22.98 38.75
N PHE A 153 45.27 -22.78 37.47
CA PHE A 153 45.73 -23.80 36.54
C PHE A 153 47.25 -23.76 36.23
N SER A 154 48.00 -22.71 36.61
CA SER A 154 49.43 -22.68 36.36
C SER A 154 50.21 -23.24 37.54
N ARG A 155 51.32 -23.94 37.26
CA ARG A 155 52.21 -24.53 38.27
C ARG A 155 53.68 -24.30 37.84
N PRO A 156 54.58 -23.98 38.75
CA PRO A 156 54.37 -23.78 40.21
C PRO A 156 53.51 -22.58 40.56
N LEU A 157 52.85 -22.59 41.73
CA LEU A 157 51.93 -21.53 42.14
C LEU A 157 52.69 -20.21 42.47
N GLU A 158 53.89 -20.31 43.04
CA GLU A 158 54.73 -19.17 43.38
C GLU A 158 55.03 -18.32 42.14
N ASP A 159 55.46 -18.96 41.04
CA ASP A 159 55.73 -18.30 39.75
C ASP A 159 54.47 -17.69 39.17
N ALA A 160 53.34 -18.37 39.29
CA ALA A 160 52.04 -17.83 38.82
C ALA A 160 51.63 -16.58 39.58
N VAL A 161 51.83 -16.54 40.91
CA VAL A 161 51.53 -15.38 41.75
C VAL A 161 52.43 -14.21 41.41
N GLU A 162 53.74 -14.43 41.23
CA GLU A 162 54.69 -13.40 40.86
C GLU A 162 54.35 -12.83 39.47
N LEU A 163 54.07 -13.70 38.51
CA LEU A 163 53.65 -13.27 37.18
C LEU A 163 52.37 -12.42 37.21
N VAL A 164 51.30 -12.88 37.89
CA VAL A 164 50.05 -12.15 37.98
C VAL A 164 50.22 -10.79 38.63
N LYS A 165 51.00 -10.68 39.70
CA LYS A 165 51.32 -9.37 40.32
C LYS A 165 51.94 -8.38 39.33
N PHE A 166 52.73 -8.87 38.37
CA PHE A 166 53.43 -8.06 37.39
C PHE A 166 52.55 -7.69 36.18
N ILE A 167 51.76 -8.63 35.66
CA ILE A 167 51.00 -8.44 34.40
C ILE A 167 49.56 -7.97 34.60
N ALA A 168 48.95 -8.18 35.79
CA ALA A 168 47.51 -7.96 35.95
C ALA A 168 47.08 -6.54 35.59
N LEU A 169 47.70 -5.53 36.20
CA LEU A 169 47.32 -4.14 35.98
C LEU A 169 47.55 -3.68 34.52
N PRO A 170 48.73 -3.91 33.90
CA PRO A 170 49.00 -3.56 32.51
C PRO A 170 48.02 -4.24 31.54
N MET A 171 47.79 -5.55 31.68
CA MET A 171 46.90 -6.30 30.76
C MET A 171 45.43 -5.88 30.89
N ILE A 172 44.92 -5.79 32.12
CA ILE A 172 43.54 -5.35 32.36
C ILE A 172 43.29 -3.97 31.75
N LEU A 173 44.20 -3.01 31.99
CA LEU A 173 44.01 -1.66 31.48
C LEU A 173 44.16 -1.62 29.94
N ILE A 174 45.27 -2.10 29.41
CA ILE A 174 45.60 -1.91 27.99
C ILE A 174 44.68 -2.72 27.10
N ASN A 175 44.38 -3.98 27.45
CA ASN A 175 43.44 -4.80 26.65
C ASN A 175 42.03 -4.25 26.70
N SER A 176 41.57 -3.77 27.87
CA SER A 176 40.24 -3.15 27.97
C SER A 176 40.16 -1.86 27.13
N PHE A 177 41.20 -1.04 27.10
CA PHE A 177 41.27 0.11 26.19
C PHE A 177 41.34 -0.31 24.72
N GLY A 178 42.05 -1.40 24.39
CA GLY A 178 42.06 -1.96 23.04
C GLY A 178 40.66 -2.40 22.56
N VAL A 179 39.89 -3.05 23.42
CA VAL A 179 38.49 -3.41 23.14
C VAL A 179 37.66 -2.16 22.93
N ILE A 180 37.79 -1.11 23.77
CA ILE A 180 37.08 0.16 23.58
C ILE A 180 37.41 0.77 22.21
N ILE A 181 38.68 0.85 21.85
CA ILE A 181 39.11 1.45 20.57
C ILE A 181 38.43 0.68 19.41
N PHE A 182 38.49 -0.65 19.44
CA PHE A 182 37.88 -1.48 18.41
C PHE A 182 36.35 -1.24 18.30
N ILE A 183 35.67 -1.27 19.43
CA ILE A 183 34.20 -1.10 19.48
C ILE A 183 33.80 0.33 19.09
N ASN A 184 34.55 1.37 19.48
CA ASN A 184 34.30 2.75 19.08
C ASN A 184 34.43 2.93 17.56
N ILE A 185 35.42 2.30 16.91
CA ILE A 185 35.56 2.34 15.45
C ILE A 185 34.32 1.71 14.79
N ILE A 186 33.85 0.56 15.28
CA ILE A 186 32.64 -0.08 14.79
C ILE A 186 31.41 0.80 15.03
N GLN A 187 31.29 1.36 16.24
CA GLN A 187 30.14 2.20 16.61
C GLN A 187 30.07 3.48 15.77
N ASN A 188 31.21 4.15 15.57
CA ASN A 188 31.26 5.35 14.75
C ASN A 188 30.88 5.06 13.28
N ALA A 189 31.37 3.95 12.74
CA ALA A 189 31.01 3.53 11.38
C ALA A 189 29.51 3.19 11.25
N ARG A 190 28.92 2.52 12.26
CA ARG A 190 27.49 2.26 12.30
C ARG A 190 26.67 3.55 12.40
N ASN A 191 27.10 4.48 13.25
CA ASN A 191 26.44 5.78 13.39
C ASN A 191 26.47 6.57 12.08
N GLU A 192 27.62 6.58 11.40
CA GLU A 192 27.75 7.24 10.09
C GLU A 192 26.85 6.58 9.04
N TYR A 193 26.81 5.24 9.03
CA TYR A 193 25.90 4.50 8.17
C TYR A 193 24.43 4.91 8.40
N ASN A 194 23.98 4.90 9.65
CA ASN A 194 22.62 5.29 10.01
C ASN A 194 22.33 6.77 9.69
N ARG A 195 23.33 7.65 9.86
CA ARG A 195 23.23 9.08 9.54
C ARG A 195 22.98 9.30 8.04
N ILE A 196 23.74 8.61 7.19
CA ILE A 196 23.55 8.68 5.73
C ILE A 196 22.15 8.19 5.34
N GLY A 197 21.70 7.08 5.92
CA GLY A 197 20.34 6.58 5.70
C GLY A 197 19.25 7.58 6.10
N ALA A 198 19.40 8.21 7.27
CA ALA A 198 18.46 9.23 7.75
C ALA A 198 18.43 10.48 6.85
N ILE A 199 19.59 10.93 6.34
CA ILE A 199 19.65 12.05 5.38
C ILE A 199 18.91 11.68 4.09
N LYS A 200 19.12 10.47 3.56
CA LYS A 200 18.43 10.03 2.33
C LYS A 200 16.92 9.89 2.53
N ALA A 201 16.46 9.36 3.65
CA ALA A 201 15.05 9.32 3.99
C ALA A 201 14.45 10.74 4.09
N GLN A 202 15.19 11.69 4.66
CA GLN A 202 14.76 13.10 4.73
C GLN A 202 14.66 13.74 3.33
N GLU A 203 15.57 13.42 2.41
CA GLU A 203 15.51 13.87 1.02
C GLU A 203 14.22 13.35 0.36
N VAL A 204 13.91 12.07 0.50
CA VAL A 204 12.66 11.47 -0.04
C VAL A 204 11.42 12.18 0.52
N LEU A 205 11.37 12.42 1.84
CA LEU A 205 10.24 13.12 2.47
C LEU A 205 10.11 14.57 1.97
N ASN A 206 11.20 15.27 1.73
CA ASN A 206 11.18 16.63 1.19
C ASN A 206 10.68 16.63 -0.27
N ILE A 207 11.13 15.68 -1.09
CA ILE A 207 10.63 15.49 -2.44
C ILE A 207 9.13 15.20 -2.38
N ALA A 208 8.69 14.28 -1.49
CA ALA A 208 7.28 13.96 -1.30
C ALA A 208 6.42 15.20 -1.06
N LYS A 209 6.81 16.02 -0.07
CA LYS A 209 6.07 17.23 0.29
C LYS A 209 5.96 18.22 -0.86
N ARG A 210 7.04 18.41 -1.63
CA ARG A 210 7.06 19.37 -2.73
C ARG A 210 6.36 18.86 -3.99
N THR A 211 6.38 17.55 -4.25
CA THR A 211 5.78 16.95 -5.45
C THR A 211 4.29 16.65 -5.30
N MET A 212 3.77 16.49 -4.07
CA MET A 212 2.37 16.13 -3.81
C MET A 212 1.37 17.09 -4.49
N GLY A 213 1.63 18.38 -4.48
CA GLY A 213 0.77 19.39 -5.12
C GLY A 213 0.70 19.25 -6.65
N HIS A 214 1.80 18.84 -7.27
CA HIS A 214 1.89 18.62 -8.71
C HIS A 214 1.25 17.28 -9.11
N MET A 215 1.55 16.22 -8.39
CA MET A 215 1.07 14.86 -8.69
C MET A 215 -0.44 14.67 -8.45
N ARG A 216 -1.07 15.52 -7.64
CA ARG A 216 -2.55 15.56 -7.51
C ARG A 216 -3.27 15.83 -8.83
N LYS A 217 -2.59 16.40 -9.82
CA LYS A 217 -3.12 16.65 -11.17
C LYS A 217 -2.85 15.47 -12.13
N GLY A 218 -2.25 14.40 -11.63
CA GLY A 218 -1.87 13.23 -12.40
C GLY A 218 -0.51 13.36 -13.09
N LEU A 219 -0.08 12.28 -13.76
CA LEU A 219 1.16 12.24 -14.52
C LEU A 219 0.92 12.83 -15.92
N SER A 220 1.50 13.99 -16.17
CA SER A 220 1.48 14.70 -17.46
C SER A 220 2.86 15.30 -17.73
N LYS A 221 3.09 15.80 -18.94
CA LYS A 221 4.37 16.46 -19.30
C LYS A 221 4.69 17.63 -18.36
N GLU A 222 3.70 18.38 -17.96
CA GLU A 222 3.84 19.57 -17.12
C GLU A 222 4.16 19.18 -15.66
N THR A 223 3.42 18.23 -15.10
CA THR A 223 3.64 17.74 -13.74
C THR A 223 4.95 16.96 -13.64
N ALA A 224 5.29 16.13 -14.63
CA ALA A 224 6.55 15.42 -14.71
C ALA A 224 7.75 16.36 -14.73
N LYS A 225 7.67 17.48 -15.49
CA LYS A 225 8.73 18.50 -15.53
C LYS A 225 8.96 19.10 -14.14
N SER A 226 7.92 19.56 -13.48
CA SER A 226 8.03 20.13 -12.12
C SER A 226 8.59 19.12 -11.12
N VAL A 227 8.17 17.86 -11.20
CA VAL A 227 8.68 16.79 -10.33
C VAL A 227 10.15 16.51 -10.60
N ALA A 228 10.57 16.42 -11.87
CA ALA A 228 11.97 16.20 -12.24
C ALA A 228 12.88 17.33 -11.75
N GLU A 229 12.45 18.60 -11.88
CA GLU A 229 13.16 19.78 -11.39
C GLU A 229 13.32 19.74 -9.85
N ILE A 230 12.25 19.40 -9.11
CA ILE A 230 12.28 19.25 -7.65
C ILE A 230 13.27 18.16 -7.22
N ILE A 231 13.26 17.02 -7.92
CA ILE A 231 14.19 15.92 -7.61
C ILE A 231 15.62 16.36 -7.87
N CYS A 232 15.92 17.00 -9.00
CA CYS A 232 17.26 17.53 -9.32
C CYS A 232 17.75 18.51 -8.24
N GLU A 233 16.90 19.44 -7.81
CA GLU A 233 17.24 20.47 -6.83
C GLU A 233 17.56 19.88 -5.44
N ILE A 234 16.70 18.97 -4.94
CA ILE A 234 16.84 18.44 -3.57
C ILE A 234 17.95 17.41 -3.48
N SER A 235 18.03 16.47 -4.44
CA SER A 235 18.98 15.35 -4.39
C SER A 235 20.33 15.65 -5.01
N ASN A 236 20.49 16.83 -5.61
CA ASN A 236 21.71 17.23 -6.35
C ASN A 236 22.13 16.22 -7.44
N ILE A 237 21.15 15.52 -8.01
CA ILE A 237 21.33 14.58 -9.12
C ILE A 237 21.45 15.36 -10.42
N LYS A 238 22.45 15.02 -11.24
CA LYS A 238 22.80 15.76 -12.45
C LYS A 238 21.89 15.53 -13.65
N GLY A 239 20.89 14.68 -13.53
CA GLY A 239 19.89 14.45 -14.54
C GLY A 239 18.78 13.52 -14.05
N VAL A 240 17.54 13.91 -14.31
CA VAL A 240 16.34 13.16 -13.98
C VAL A 240 15.44 13.13 -15.19
N PHE A 241 14.96 11.97 -15.57
CA PHE A 241 13.89 11.87 -16.53
C PHE A 241 12.66 11.17 -15.94
N ILE A 242 11.51 11.50 -16.48
CA ILE A 242 10.23 10.85 -16.16
C ILE A 242 9.55 10.50 -17.49
N GLY A 243 9.08 9.27 -17.60
CA GLY A 243 8.27 8.78 -18.71
C GLY A 243 6.96 8.18 -18.25
N ASP A 244 5.97 8.16 -19.15
CA ASP A 244 4.72 7.42 -18.97
C ASP A 244 4.72 6.14 -19.84
N LYS A 245 3.59 5.45 -19.96
CA LYS A 245 3.43 4.26 -20.84
C LYS A 245 3.72 4.54 -22.32
N LYS A 246 3.67 5.79 -22.76
CA LYS A 246 3.79 6.17 -24.18
C LYS A 246 5.20 6.63 -24.52
N GLY A 247 6.03 6.91 -23.54
CA GLY A 247 7.40 7.34 -23.75
C GLY A 247 7.90 8.40 -22.78
N LEU A 248 8.97 9.07 -23.17
CA LEU A 248 9.60 10.13 -22.38
C LEU A 248 8.68 11.36 -22.29
N LEU A 249 8.32 11.76 -21.07
CA LEU A 249 7.58 12.99 -20.81
C LEU A 249 8.49 14.20 -20.65
N THR A 250 9.59 14.04 -19.91
CA THR A 250 10.51 15.13 -19.60
C THR A 250 11.90 14.62 -19.22
N TYR A 251 12.90 15.46 -19.47
CA TYR A 251 14.25 15.32 -18.93
C TYR A 251 14.71 16.67 -18.35
N CYS A 252 15.32 16.62 -17.17
CA CYS A 252 15.92 17.77 -16.49
C CYS A 252 17.34 17.43 -16.11
N GLY A 253 18.31 18.28 -16.46
CA GLY A 253 19.72 18.11 -16.06
C GLY A 253 20.74 18.46 -17.14
N GLU A 254 21.95 17.84 -17.05
CA GLU A 254 23.04 18.06 -18.01
C GLU A 254 22.61 17.69 -19.42
N LYS A 255 23.06 18.47 -20.43
CA LYS A 255 22.68 18.26 -21.85
C LYS A 255 22.96 16.85 -22.33
N ILE A 256 21.91 16.14 -22.72
CA ILE A 256 21.92 14.82 -23.34
C ILE A 256 21.02 14.92 -24.58
N SER A 257 21.28 14.12 -25.61
CA SER A 257 20.36 13.96 -26.75
C SER A 257 19.07 13.28 -26.27
N GLU A 258 17.94 13.99 -26.36
CA GLU A 258 16.64 13.43 -25.99
C GLU A 258 16.24 12.26 -26.90
N ASP A 259 16.66 12.27 -28.18
CA ASP A 259 16.35 11.19 -29.12
C ASP A 259 17.13 9.91 -28.77
N GLU A 260 18.40 10.03 -28.37
CA GLU A 260 19.18 8.89 -27.86
C GLU A 260 18.55 8.32 -26.58
N LEU A 261 18.08 9.19 -25.67
CA LEU A 261 17.41 8.75 -24.45
C LEU A 261 16.09 8.03 -24.76
N LYS A 262 15.27 8.55 -25.69
CA LYS A 262 14.01 7.91 -26.12
C LYS A 262 14.25 6.53 -26.70
N HIS A 263 15.20 6.40 -27.62
CA HIS A 263 15.51 5.12 -28.26
C HIS A 263 15.96 4.05 -27.25
N ASN A 264 16.77 4.43 -26.26
CA ASN A 264 17.21 3.48 -25.22
C ASN A 264 16.12 3.16 -24.19
N LEU A 265 15.09 3.99 -24.08
CA LEU A 265 13.91 3.71 -23.24
C LEU A 265 12.94 2.72 -23.89
N GLU A 266 12.90 2.60 -25.20
CA GLU A 266 12.02 1.64 -25.90
C GLU A 266 12.23 0.20 -25.39
N ALA A 267 13.50 -0.23 -25.28
CA ALA A 267 13.82 -1.54 -24.72
C ALA A 267 13.42 -1.71 -23.25
N TYR A 268 13.43 -0.64 -22.47
CA TYR A 268 13.00 -0.67 -21.06
C TYR A 268 11.49 -0.89 -20.94
N TYR A 269 10.69 -0.35 -21.85
CA TYR A 269 9.23 -0.49 -21.81
C TYR A 269 8.74 -1.92 -22.09
N GLU A 270 9.56 -2.75 -22.76
CA GLU A 270 9.23 -4.16 -23.00
C GLU A 270 9.26 -4.99 -21.70
N CYS A 271 10.18 -4.68 -20.78
CA CYS A 271 10.32 -5.37 -19.50
C CYS A 271 10.69 -4.37 -18.39
N PRO A 272 9.72 -3.58 -17.90
CA PRO A 272 9.99 -2.52 -16.93
C PRO A 272 10.30 -3.10 -15.54
N ASP A 273 11.57 -2.98 -15.13
CA ASP A 273 12.04 -3.39 -13.82
C ASP A 273 13.12 -2.41 -13.33
N TYR A 274 13.50 -2.56 -12.07
CA TYR A 274 14.63 -1.81 -11.52
C TYR A 274 15.92 -2.20 -12.24
N SER A 275 16.44 -1.30 -13.05
CA SER A 275 17.59 -1.60 -13.92
C SER A 275 18.47 -0.38 -14.16
N ILE A 276 19.65 -0.64 -14.74
CA ILE A 276 20.57 0.42 -15.18
C ILE A 276 20.53 0.47 -16.69
N ILE A 277 20.19 1.64 -17.24
CA ILE A 277 20.32 1.91 -18.67
C ILE A 277 21.67 2.59 -18.91
N LYS A 278 22.42 2.03 -19.85
CA LYS A 278 23.71 2.55 -20.29
C LYS A 278 23.67 2.84 -21.79
N PHE A 279 24.05 4.06 -22.16
CA PHE A 279 24.22 4.44 -23.58
C PHE A 279 25.30 5.51 -23.72
N THR A 280 25.72 5.78 -24.95
CA THR A 280 26.71 6.79 -25.26
C THR A 280 26.01 8.03 -25.81
N SER A 281 26.23 9.18 -25.20
CA SER A 281 25.75 10.47 -25.69
C SER A 281 26.88 11.47 -25.71
N ASN A 282 27.04 12.18 -26.82
CA ASN A 282 28.12 13.16 -27.03
C ASN A 282 29.53 12.58 -26.71
N SER A 283 29.81 11.35 -27.15
CA SER A 283 31.07 10.61 -26.92
C SER A 283 31.38 10.31 -25.44
N LYS A 284 30.38 10.38 -24.56
CA LYS A 284 30.49 10.01 -23.15
C LYS A 284 29.51 8.92 -22.79
N GLU A 285 29.94 7.99 -21.95
CA GLU A 285 29.02 7.01 -21.36
C GLU A 285 28.09 7.70 -20.38
N VAL A 286 26.80 7.42 -20.51
CA VAL A 286 25.75 7.94 -19.66
C VAL A 286 25.04 6.76 -18.99
N PHE A 287 24.83 6.86 -17.69
CA PHE A 287 24.20 5.84 -16.89
C PHE A 287 22.97 6.41 -16.20
N PHE A 288 21.84 5.71 -16.30
CA PHE A 288 20.64 6.00 -15.54
C PHE A 288 20.22 4.78 -14.74
N VAL A 289 19.89 5.00 -13.48
CA VAL A 289 19.16 4.02 -12.67
C VAL A 289 17.69 4.27 -12.91
N CYS A 290 16.99 3.26 -13.42
CA CYS A 290 15.59 3.33 -13.78
C CYS A 290 14.74 2.55 -12.77
N ALA A 291 13.63 3.15 -12.37
CA ALA A 291 12.65 2.56 -11.49
C ALA A 291 11.24 2.71 -12.08
N PRO A 292 10.45 1.62 -12.18
CA PRO A 292 9.11 1.67 -12.72
C PRO A 292 8.13 2.31 -11.73
N PHE A 293 7.16 3.06 -12.23
CA PHE A 293 5.97 3.42 -11.48
C PHE A 293 4.97 2.28 -11.56
N LEU A 294 4.79 1.56 -10.46
CA LEU A 294 3.87 0.44 -10.34
C LEU A 294 2.66 0.85 -9.50
N VAL A 295 1.48 0.77 -10.10
CA VAL A 295 0.21 1.09 -9.46
C VAL A 295 -0.57 -0.20 -9.22
N SER A 296 -1.08 -0.40 -8.01
CA SER A 296 -1.87 -1.58 -7.63
C SER A 296 -3.03 -1.76 -8.60
N ASN A 297 -3.28 -3.01 -9.02
CA ASN A 297 -4.35 -3.40 -9.96
C ASN A 297 -4.29 -2.80 -11.39
N VAL A 298 -3.33 -1.92 -11.69
CA VAL A 298 -3.18 -1.30 -13.02
C VAL A 298 -1.86 -1.70 -13.69
N GLY A 299 -0.85 -2.02 -12.87
CA GLY A 299 0.48 -2.40 -13.31
C GLY A 299 1.39 -1.21 -13.60
N PHE A 300 2.22 -1.32 -14.62
CA PHE A 300 3.19 -0.31 -15.03
C PHE A 300 2.51 0.97 -15.55
N GLU A 301 2.90 2.12 -15.02
CA GLU A 301 2.34 3.43 -15.37
C GLU A 301 3.37 4.42 -15.93
N GLY A 302 4.64 4.14 -15.71
CA GLY A 302 5.72 4.99 -16.18
C GLY A 302 7.05 4.67 -15.52
N VAL A 303 8.05 5.51 -15.73
CA VAL A 303 9.42 5.29 -15.29
C VAL A 303 10.05 6.58 -14.76
N LEU A 304 10.81 6.42 -13.68
CA LEU A 304 11.75 7.42 -13.17
C LEU A 304 13.17 6.99 -13.51
N GLY A 305 13.96 7.87 -14.10
CA GLY A 305 15.40 7.63 -14.32
C GLY A 305 16.26 8.69 -13.67
N LEU A 306 17.24 8.24 -12.90
CA LEU A 306 18.19 9.10 -12.17
C LEU A 306 19.60 8.90 -12.73
N LYS A 307 20.22 9.98 -13.19
CA LYS A 307 21.58 9.95 -13.77
C LYS A 307 22.63 9.70 -12.70
N VAL A 308 23.53 8.77 -12.96
CA VAL A 308 24.68 8.45 -12.13
C VAL A 308 26.00 8.62 -12.88
N LYS A 309 27.10 8.78 -12.15
CA LYS A 309 28.43 8.98 -12.76
C LYS A 309 28.98 7.69 -13.39
N SER A 310 28.74 6.56 -12.77
CA SER A 310 29.18 5.24 -13.23
C SER A 310 28.40 4.17 -12.47
N GLU A 311 28.37 2.96 -12.99
CA GLU A 311 27.75 1.80 -12.33
C GLU A 311 28.37 1.52 -10.94
N LYS A 312 29.68 1.73 -10.79
CA LYS A 312 30.39 1.57 -9.49
C LYS A 312 30.00 2.60 -8.43
N SER A 313 29.40 3.72 -8.83
CA SER A 313 28.95 4.77 -7.90
C SER A 313 27.59 4.47 -7.26
N ILE A 314 26.94 3.38 -7.67
CA ILE A 314 25.64 2.97 -7.16
C ILE A 314 25.86 2.08 -5.94
N ASP A 315 25.65 2.64 -4.77
CA ASP A 315 25.68 1.90 -3.52
C ASP A 315 24.27 1.41 -3.12
N SER A 316 24.20 0.65 -2.05
CA SER A 316 22.92 0.13 -1.54
C SER A 316 21.95 1.22 -1.10
N TYR A 317 22.45 2.37 -0.65
CA TYR A 317 21.63 3.51 -0.26
C TYR A 317 21.00 4.20 -1.45
N PHE A 318 21.74 4.32 -2.55
CA PHE A 318 21.22 4.92 -3.77
C PHE A 318 20.11 4.05 -4.36
N TRP A 319 20.28 2.73 -4.36
CA TRP A 319 19.22 1.81 -4.77
C TRP A 319 17.97 1.92 -3.91
N GLN A 320 18.15 1.99 -2.58
CA GLN A 320 17.03 2.15 -1.66
C GLN A 320 16.34 3.51 -1.87
N PHE A 321 17.09 4.58 -2.03
CA PHE A 321 16.58 5.92 -2.33
C PHE A 321 15.73 5.92 -3.61
N VAL A 322 16.24 5.33 -4.71
CA VAL A 322 15.52 5.24 -5.98
C VAL A 322 14.21 4.46 -5.84
N LYS A 323 14.25 3.34 -5.11
CA LYS A 323 13.07 2.52 -4.84
C LYS A 323 12.03 3.28 -4.04
N GLU A 324 12.40 3.85 -2.91
CA GLU A 324 11.48 4.61 -2.04
C GLU A 324 10.88 5.81 -2.78
N LEU A 325 11.66 6.48 -3.61
CA LEU A 325 11.20 7.60 -4.41
C LEU A 325 10.19 7.13 -5.49
N SER A 326 10.47 6.02 -6.17
CA SER A 326 9.56 5.44 -7.16
C SER A 326 8.25 4.97 -6.52
N ASP A 327 8.32 4.27 -5.39
CA ASP A 327 7.16 3.78 -4.64
C ASP A 327 6.28 4.95 -4.18
N LEU A 328 6.91 6.03 -3.72
CA LEU A 328 6.22 7.25 -3.32
C LEU A 328 5.50 7.92 -4.49
N LEU A 329 6.16 8.10 -5.63
CA LEU A 329 5.54 8.70 -6.82
C LEU A 329 4.45 7.79 -7.39
N SER A 330 4.63 6.47 -7.38
CA SER A 330 3.61 5.48 -7.73
C SER A 330 2.36 5.63 -6.88
N THR A 331 2.53 5.77 -5.56
CA THR A 331 1.42 6.00 -4.62
C THR A 331 0.68 7.30 -4.92
N GLN A 332 1.39 8.37 -5.27
CA GLN A 332 0.74 9.65 -5.65
C GLN A 332 -0.06 9.52 -6.95
N ILE A 333 0.45 8.78 -7.95
CA ILE A 333 -0.26 8.48 -9.19
C ILE A 333 -1.52 7.65 -8.90
N GLU A 334 -1.42 6.65 -8.04
CA GLU A 334 -2.54 5.81 -7.61
C GLU A 334 -3.65 6.62 -6.93
N LEU A 335 -3.27 7.47 -5.97
CA LEU A 335 -4.21 8.36 -5.28
C LEU A 335 -4.94 9.30 -6.23
N HIS A 336 -4.24 9.86 -7.23
CA HIS A 336 -4.89 10.67 -8.26
C HIS A 336 -5.95 9.88 -9.03
N LYS A 337 -5.63 8.66 -9.46
CA LYS A 337 -6.56 7.79 -10.19
C LYS A 337 -7.78 7.42 -9.36
N LEU A 338 -7.58 7.05 -8.09
CA LEU A 338 -8.67 6.73 -7.17
C LEU A 338 -9.59 7.93 -6.95
N ASN A 339 -9.04 9.12 -6.74
CA ASN A 339 -9.83 10.34 -6.59
C ASN A 339 -10.65 10.64 -7.84
N LYS A 340 -10.06 10.48 -9.02
CA LYS A 340 -10.77 10.68 -10.29
C LYS A 340 -11.93 9.69 -10.47
N LEU A 341 -11.72 8.42 -10.16
CA LEU A 341 -12.77 7.40 -10.21
C LEU A 341 -13.90 7.70 -9.21
N ALA A 342 -13.55 8.15 -8.00
CA ALA A 342 -14.54 8.54 -6.99
C ALA A 342 -15.38 9.74 -7.45
N GLU A 343 -14.76 10.74 -8.09
CA GLU A 343 -15.46 11.88 -8.67
C GLU A 343 -16.40 11.48 -9.80
N GLU A 344 -15.92 10.62 -10.72
CA GLU A 344 -16.74 10.09 -11.82
C GLU A 344 -17.93 9.27 -11.30
N ALA A 345 -17.72 8.43 -10.28
CA ALA A 345 -18.79 7.68 -9.62
C ALA A 345 -19.82 8.60 -8.96
N SER A 346 -19.38 9.63 -8.23
CA SER A 346 -20.27 10.62 -7.61
C SER A 346 -21.10 11.38 -8.64
N VAL A 347 -20.48 11.78 -9.76
CA VAL A 347 -21.21 12.45 -10.87
C VAL A 347 -22.23 11.49 -11.51
N ALA A 348 -21.87 10.21 -11.68
CA ALA A 348 -22.78 9.21 -12.22
C ALA A 348 -23.97 8.97 -11.28
N GLU A 349 -23.71 8.86 -9.98
CA GLU A 349 -24.75 8.71 -8.94
C GLU A 349 -25.67 9.94 -8.91
N PHE A 350 -25.11 11.14 -8.95
CA PHE A 350 -25.92 12.38 -9.02
C PHE A 350 -26.81 12.42 -10.27
N LYS A 351 -26.27 12.00 -11.43
CA LYS A 351 -27.06 11.91 -12.67
C LYS A 351 -28.18 10.86 -12.55
N ALA A 352 -27.91 9.72 -11.94
CA ALA A 352 -28.90 8.67 -11.70
C ALA A 352 -30.01 9.15 -10.76
N LEU A 353 -29.65 9.80 -9.64
CA LEU A 353 -30.61 10.42 -8.72
C LEU A 353 -31.48 11.48 -9.41
N ARG A 354 -30.87 12.34 -10.23
CA ARG A 354 -31.60 13.37 -10.98
C ARG A 354 -32.55 12.75 -12.02
N ALA A 355 -32.20 11.63 -12.63
CA ALA A 355 -33.04 10.94 -13.60
C ALA A 355 -34.27 10.25 -12.98
N GLN A 356 -34.26 10.01 -11.67
CA GLN A 356 -35.43 9.47 -10.94
C GLN A 356 -36.58 10.46 -10.80
N ILE A 357 -36.33 11.76 -10.98
CA ILE A 357 -37.36 12.77 -11.00
C ILE A 357 -37.72 13.03 -12.48
N GLU A 358 -38.94 12.71 -12.91
CA GLU A 358 -39.39 13.05 -14.25
C GLU A 358 -39.65 14.57 -14.36
N PRO A 359 -38.76 15.35 -15.04
CA PRO A 359 -38.89 16.83 -15.04
C PRO A 359 -40.18 17.30 -15.71
N HIS A 360 -40.63 16.58 -16.72
CA HIS A 360 -41.82 16.93 -17.46
C HIS A 360 -43.08 16.78 -16.61
N PHE A 361 -43.18 15.74 -15.79
CA PHE A 361 -44.29 15.58 -14.85
C PHE A 361 -44.31 16.72 -13.84
N LEU A 362 -43.16 17.07 -13.27
CA LEU A 362 -43.06 18.17 -12.30
C LEU A 362 -43.53 19.52 -12.88
N PHE A 363 -43.05 19.90 -14.08
CA PHE A 363 -43.50 21.11 -14.73
C PHE A 363 -44.99 21.11 -14.99
N ASN A 364 -45.56 20.01 -15.45
CA ASN A 364 -47.00 19.89 -15.73
C ASN A 364 -47.85 19.96 -14.45
N ALA A 365 -47.41 19.30 -13.38
CA ALA A 365 -48.05 19.34 -12.07
C ALA A 365 -48.10 20.79 -11.52
N LEU A 366 -46.96 21.50 -11.55
CA LEU A 366 -46.86 22.89 -11.08
C LEU A 366 -47.76 23.82 -11.91
N ASN A 367 -47.78 23.67 -13.23
CA ASN A 367 -48.66 24.47 -14.10
C ASN A 367 -50.15 24.19 -13.80
N THR A 368 -50.52 22.95 -13.57
CA THR A 368 -51.89 22.55 -13.19
C THR A 368 -52.27 23.19 -11.85
N ILE A 369 -51.42 23.05 -10.83
CA ILE A 369 -51.62 23.65 -9.51
C ILE A 369 -51.77 25.17 -9.64
N ALA A 370 -50.89 25.85 -10.40
CA ALA A 370 -50.97 27.32 -10.63
C ALA A 370 -52.30 27.73 -11.26
N SER A 371 -52.87 26.92 -12.16
CA SER A 371 -54.20 27.18 -12.73
C SER A 371 -55.27 27.05 -11.65
N PHE A 372 -55.25 26.02 -10.81
CA PHE A 372 -56.21 25.84 -9.73
C PHE A 372 -56.08 26.90 -8.61
N CYS A 373 -54.95 27.49 -8.39
CA CYS A 373 -54.77 28.56 -7.38
C CYS A 373 -55.79 29.73 -7.62
N ARG A 374 -56.16 30.00 -8.88
CA ARG A 374 -57.08 31.06 -9.22
C ARG A 374 -58.54 30.56 -9.31
N THR A 375 -58.76 29.33 -9.71
CA THR A 375 -60.11 28.79 -9.99
C THR A 375 -60.70 27.98 -8.84
N ASN A 376 -59.89 27.24 -8.12
CA ASN A 376 -60.28 26.42 -6.97
C ASN A 376 -59.13 26.25 -5.98
N PRO A 377 -58.90 27.19 -5.04
CA PRO A 377 -57.78 27.16 -4.10
C PRO A 377 -57.74 25.93 -3.19
N VAL A 378 -58.91 25.36 -2.85
CA VAL A 378 -58.99 24.16 -2.03
C VAL A 378 -58.37 22.98 -2.78
N ARG A 379 -58.73 22.82 -4.06
CA ARG A 379 -58.17 21.78 -4.91
C ARG A 379 -56.65 21.96 -5.16
N ALA A 380 -56.21 23.25 -5.32
CA ALA A 380 -54.80 23.55 -5.44
C ALA A 380 -54.01 23.08 -4.22
N ARG A 381 -54.53 23.28 -2.99
CA ARG A 381 -53.90 22.82 -1.75
C ARG A 381 -53.81 21.32 -1.70
N GLU A 382 -54.86 20.59 -2.08
CA GLU A 382 -54.84 19.11 -2.14
C GLU A 382 -53.74 18.63 -3.11
N LEU A 383 -53.66 19.20 -4.31
CA LEU A 383 -52.66 18.85 -5.31
C LEU A 383 -51.22 19.11 -4.87
N ILE A 384 -50.98 20.17 -4.06
CA ILE A 384 -49.67 20.41 -3.46
C ILE A 384 -49.31 19.32 -2.47
N ILE A 385 -50.29 18.85 -1.67
CA ILE A 385 -50.09 17.73 -0.72
C ILE A 385 -49.77 16.45 -1.48
N ASP A 386 -50.56 16.15 -2.53
CA ASP A 386 -50.35 14.97 -3.39
C ASP A 386 -48.95 15.01 -4.05
N LEU A 387 -48.54 16.15 -4.58
CA LEU A 387 -47.23 16.34 -5.17
C LEU A 387 -46.10 16.14 -4.14
N SER A 388 -46.29 16.68 -2.93
CA SER A 388 -45.32 16.49 -1.82
C SER A 388 -45.21 15.01 -1.43
N ASN A 389 -46.34 14.28 -1.36
CA ASN A 389 -46.36 12.86 -1.04
C ASN A 389 -45.70 12.04 -2.15
N TYR A 390 -45.97 12.33 -3.42
CA TYR A 390 -45.30 11.71 -4.56
C TYR A 390 -43.79 11.85 -4.49
N PHE A 391 -43.26 13.07 -4.30
CA PHE A 391 -41.81 13.25 -4.19
C PHE A 391 -41.21 12.61 -2.94
N ARG A 392 -41.87 12.70 -1.80
CA ARG A 392 -41.40 12.05 -0.57
C ARG A 392 -41.25 10.55 -0.74
N GLN A 393 -42.18 9.91 -1.39
CA GLN A 393 -42.13 8.47 -1.65
C GLN A 393 -41.07 8.12 -2.71
N THR A 394 -40.98 8.90 -3.79
CA THR A 394 -39.94 8.73 -4.82
C THR A 394 -38.51 8.80 -4.22
N LEU A 395 -38.26 9.72 -3.28
CA LEU A 395 -36.94 9.91 -2.66
C LEU A 395 -36.65 8.94 -1.49
N LYS A 396 -37.68 8.40 -0.84
CA LYS A 396 -37.52 7.50 0.32
C LYS A 396 -37.33 6.03 -0.05
N ARG A 397 -37.62 5.60 -1.28
CA ARG A 397 -37.62 4.19 -1.69
C ARG A 397 -36.20 3.68 -1.94
N ALA A 398 -35.53 3.34 -0.84
CA ALA A 398 -34.27 2.60 -0.86
C ALA A 398 -34.47 1.07 -0.80
N GLU A 399 -35.71 0.59 -0.62
CA GLU A 399 -36.06 -0.82 -0.50
C GLU A 399 -36.47 -1.40 -1.85
N ASP A 400 -36.09 -2.63 -2.13
CA ASP A 400 -36.44 -3.34 -3.37
C ASP A 400 -37.89 -3.79 -3.41
N PHE A 401 -38.51 -3.99 -2.25
CA PHE A 401 -39.90 -4.45 -2.09
C PHE A 401 -40.73 -3.53 -1.19
N VAL A 402 -41.99 -3.33 -1.54
CA VAL A 402 -42.96 -2.53 -0.78
C VAL A 402 -44.26 -3.31 -0.63
N LEU A 403 -45.13 -2.87 0.29
CA LEU A 403 -46.47 -3.40 0.37
C LEU A 403 -47.33 -2.83 -0.78
N LEU A 404 -48.27 -3.64 -1.30
CA LEU A 404 -49.17 -3.20 -2.37
C LEU A 404 -49.95 -1.93 -1.98
N LYS A 405 -50.33 -1.77 -0.71
CA LYS A 405 -50.99 -0.54 -0.22
C LYS A 405 -50.12 0.71 -0.46
N ASP A 406 -48.79 0.59 -0.23
CA ASP A 406 -47.87 1.73 -0.39
C ASP A 406 -47.70 2.09 -1.87
N GLU A 407 -47.74 1.08 -2.78
CA GLU A 407 -47.69 1.29 -4.23
C GLU A 407 -49.01 1.91 -4.72
N VAL A 408 -50.14 1.51 -4.17
CA VAL A 408 -51.47 2.08 -4.49
C VAL A 408 -51.57 3.53 -3.98
N GLU A 409 -51.12 3.85 -2.75
CA GLU A 409 -51.10 5.23 -2.25
C GLU A 409 -50.22 6.14 -3.11
N PHE A 410 -49.08 5.63 -3.54
CA PHE A 410 -48.19 6.34 -4.43
C PHE A 410 -48.85 6.65 -5.78
N LEU A 411 -49.52 5.63 -6.36
CA LEU A 411 -50.29 5.78 -7.58
C LEU A 411 -51.42 6.79 -7.42
N GLN A 412 -52.14 6.77 -6.30
CA GLN A 412 -53.23 7.71 -6.03
C GLN A 412 -52.74 9.16 -6.04
N SER A 413 -51.57 9.43 -5.44
CA SER A 413 -50.97 10.75 -5.45
C SER A 413 -50.61 11.22 -6.88
N TYR A 414 -49.98 10.35 -7.69
CA TYR A 414 -49.69 10.62 -9.10
C TYR A 414 -50.97 10.87 -9.90
N LEU A 415 -51.93 9.99 -9.76
CA LEU A 415 -53.20 9.98 -10.54
C LEU A 415 -54.11 11.16 -10.17
N SER A 416 -54.12 11.61 -8.92
CA SER A 416 -54.83 12.84 -8.49
C SER A 416 -54.37 14.06 -9.27
N ILE A 417 -53.05 14.16 -9.51
CA ILE A 417 -52.45 15.26 -10.28
C ILE A 417 -52.78 15.14 -11.77
N GLU A 418 -52.66 13.96 -12.37
CA GLU A 418 -53.00 13.71 -13.77
C GLU A 418 -54.51 13.88 -14.04
N LYS A 419 -55.38 13.42 -13.13
CA LYS A 419 -56.81 13.66 -13.22
C LYS A 419 -57.19 15.15 -13.15
N ALA A 420 -56.53 15.93 -12.29
CA ALA A 420 -56.71 17.35 -12.23
C ALA A 420 -56.31 18.06 -13.53
N ARG A 421 -55.26 17.55 -14.21
CA ARG A 421 -54.75 18.06 -15.49
C ARG A 421 -55.67 17.77 -16.67
N PHE A 422 -56.18 16.52 -16.74
CA PHE A 422 -56.96 16.04 -17.91
C PHE A 422 -58.46 16.07 -17.72
N GLY A 423 -58.92 16.30 -16.49
CA GLY A 423 -60.35 16.43 -16.17
C GLY A 423 -61.14 15.14 -16.51
N GLU A 424 -62.33 15.31 -17.10
CA GLU A 424 -63.23 14.23 -17.47
C GLU A 424 -62.70 13.29 -18.58
N ARG A 425 -61.58 13.68 -19.24
CA ARG A 425 -60.97 12.85 -20.28
C ARG A 425 -60.23 11.64 -19.71
N LEU A 426 -59.94 11.61 -18.41
CA LEU A 426 -59.26 10.52 -17.76
C LEU A 426 -60.11 9.94 -16.62
N LYS A 427 -60.64 8.73 -16.80
CA LYS A 427 -61.30 7.97 -15.76
C LYS A 427 -60.40 6.86 -15.26
N LEU A 428 -60.23 6.80 -13.93
CA LEU A 428 -59.43 5.76 -13.31
C LEU A 428 -60.29 4.92 -12.36
N ILE A 429 -60.11 3.60 -12.44
CA ILE A 429 -60.80 2.64 -11.59
C ILE A 429 -59.75 1.68 -11.03
N ILE A 430 -59.63 1.62 -9.70
CA ILE A 430 -58.76 0.67 -8.99
C ILE A 430 -59.68 -0.34 -8.31
N ASP A 431 -59.64 -1.56 -8.77
CA ASP A 431 -60.48 -2.68 -8.31
C ASP A 431 -59.52 -3.76 -7.74
N ILE A 432 -59.02 -3.50 -6.56
CA ILE A 432 -58.09 -4.37 -5.83
C ILE A 432 -58.71 -4.69 -4.47
N PRO A 433 -58.92 -5.97 -4.13
CA PRO A 433 -59.43 -6.40 -2.83
C PRO A 433 -58.59 -5.95 -1.64
N GLU A 434 -59.21 -5.57 -0.52
CA GLU A 434 -58.51 -5.10 0.67
C GLU A 434 -57.57 -6.13 1.28
N ASP A 435 -57.90 -7.42 1.19
CA ASP A 435 -57.06 -8.51 1.68
C ASP A 435 -55.74 -8.66 0.94
N MET A 436 -55.60 -8.06 -0.26
CA MET A 436 -54.37 -8.04 -1.04
C MET A 436 -53.41 -6.90 -0.67
N MET A 437 -53.86 -5.90 0.05
CA MET A 437 -53.08 -4.68 0.34
C MET A 437 -51.77 -4.93 1.11
N ASN A 438 -51.67 -6.08 1.78
CA ASN A 438 -50.47 -6.46 2.53
C ASN A 438 -49.48 -7.35 1.75
N ILE A 439 -49.74 -7.61 0.48
CA ILE A 439 -48.83 -8.38 -0.38
C ILE A 439 -47.60 -7.54 -0.66
N LYS A 440 -46.41 -8.15 -0.56
CA LYS A 440 -45.14 -7.54 -0.96
C LYS A 440 -44.98 -7.63 -2.48
N MET A 441 -44.57 -6.54 -3.08
CA MET A 441 -44.28 -6.49 -4.51
C MET A 441 -43.02 -5.60 -4.76
N PRO A 442 -42.33 -5.79 -5.89
CA PRO A 442 -41.22 -4.92 -6.24
C PRO A 442 -41.73 -3.49 -6.46
N VAL A 443 -40.92 -2.51 -6.01
CA VAL A 443 -41.24 -1.09 -6.13
C VAL A 443 -41.29 -0.65 -7.61
N PHE A 444 -42.15 0.32 -7.95
CA PHE A 444 -42.28 0.90 -9.30
C PHE A 444 -42.65 -0.11 -10.41
N ILE A 445 -43.51 -1.10 -10.14
CA ILE A 445 -44.03 -2.01 -11.16
C ILE A 445 -45.30 -1.45 -11.80
N LEU A 446 -46.27 -1.01 -10.99
CA LEU A 446 -47.56 -0.54 -11.50
C LEU A 446 -47.45 0.82 -12.18
N GLN A 447 -46.68 1.74 -11.65
CA GLN A 447 -46.59 3.13 -12.15
C GLN A 447 -46.20 3.21 -13.62
N PRO A 448 -45.08 2.60 -14.12
CA PRO A 448 -44.68 2.75 -15.51
C PRO A 448 -45.72 2.17 -16.50
N ILE A 449 -46.45 1.13 -16.09
CA ILE A 449 -47.51 0.55 -16.92
C ILE A 449 -48.67 1.52 -17.03
N ILE A 450 -49.11 2.11 -15.92
CA ILE A 450 -50.19 3.08 -15.87
C ILE A 450 -49.84 4.38 -16.60
N GLU A 451 -48.62 4.86 -16.42
CA GLU A 451 -48.11 6.03 -17.16
C GLU A 451 -48.15 5.83 -18.66
N ASN A 452 -47.74 4.64 -19.14
CA ASN A 452 -47.81 4.29 -20.56
C ASN A 452 -49.27 4.22 -21.05
N SER A 453 -50.17 3.62 -20.28
CA SER A 453 -51.61 3.59 -20.60
C SER A 453 -52.19 4.99 -20.73
N ILE A 454 -51.85 5.91 -19.84
CA ILE A 454 -52.27 7.32 -19.91
C ILE A 454 -51.62 8.01 -21.10
N LYS A 455 -50.29 8.07 -21.18
CA LYS A 455 -49.54 8.86 -22.17
C LYS A 455 -49.77 8.39 -23.61
N HIS A 456 -49.77 7.07 -23.82
CA HIS A 456 -49.78 6.48 -25.16
C HIS A 456 -51.15 5.89 -25.55
N GLY A 457 -51.95 5.48 -24.55
CA GLY A 457 -53.26 4.94 -24.79
C GLY A 457 -54.35 6.03 -24.80
N ILE A 458 -54.52 6.76 -23.69
CA ILE A 458 -55.66 7.66 -23.45
C ILE A 458 -55.48 9.04 -24.03
N LEU A 459 -54.31 9.69 -23.77
CA LEU A 459 -54.11 11.12 -24.14
C LEU A 459 -54.22 11.41 -25.63
N PRO A 460 -53.74 10.54 -26.54
CA PRO A 460 -53.86 10.77 -27.98
C PRO A 460 -55.31 10.67 -28.48
N LYS A 461 -56.21 10.05 -27.70
CA LYS A 461 -57.64 9.91 -28.04
C LYS A 461 -58.45 11.13 -27.63
N PRO A 462 -59.10 11.88 -28.56
CA PRO A 462 -59.81 13.13 -28.24
C PRO A 462 -60.91 12.97 -27.18
N GLU A 463 -61.64 11.87 -27.22
CA GLU A 463 -62.73 11.55 -26.28
C GLU A 463 -62.22 11.12 -24.90
N GLY A 464 -60.91 10.90 -24.77
CA GLY A 464 -60.30 10.36 -23.57
C GLY A 464 -60.60 8.85 -23.41
N GLY A 465 -60.53 8.38 -22.17
CA GLY A 465 -60.77 6.96 -21.88
C GLY A 465 -60.62 6.63 -20.40
N SER A 466 -60.61 5.35 -20.11
CA SER A 466 -60.44 4.83 -18.75
C SER A 466 -59.26 3.90 -18.64
N VAL A 467 -58.61 3.94 -17.48
CA VAL A 467 -57.62 2.94 -17.05
C VAL A 467 -58.23 2.16 -15.87
N LEU A 468 -58.25 0.86 -15.97
CA LEU A 468 -58.76 -0.06 -14.96
C LEU A 468 -57.59 -0.92 -14.43
N VAL A 469 -57.34 -0.84 -13.15
CA VAL A 469 -56.33 -1.64 -12.46
C VAL A 469 -57.02 -2.71 -11.62
N LYS A 470 -56.73 -3.97 -11.87
CA LYS A 470 -57.28 -5.12 -11.14
C LYS A 470 -56.19 -6.01 -10.58
N ALA A 471 -56.48 -6.64 -9.45
CA ALA A 471 -55.67 -7.74 -8.91
C ALA A 471 -56.58 -8.86 -8.41
N TYR A 472 -56.20 -10.11 -8.64
CA TYR A 472 -56.90 -11.28 -8.15
C TYR A 472 -55.97 -12.48 -7.98
N TYR A 473 -56.35 -13.40 -7.08
CA TYR A 473 -55.60 -14.62 -6.83
C TYR A 473 -55.79 -15.66 -7.92
N ILE A 474 -54.71 -16.30 -8.34
CA ILE A 474 -54.70 -17.51 -9.16
C ILE A 474 -53.78 -18.53 -8.49
N LYS A 475 -54.38 -19.52 -7.80
CA LYS A 475 -53.62 -20.51 -7.02
C LYS A 475 -52.69 -19.84 -5.99
N ASP A 476 -51.39 -20.05 -6.12
CA ASP A 476 -50.36 -19.50 -5.23
C ASP A 476 -49.77 -18.18 -5.74
N GLU A 477 -50.41 -17.56 -6.73
CA GLU A 477 -49.91 -16.32 -7.37
C GLU A 477 -50.99 -15.24 -7.37
N VAL A 478 -50.57 -14.01 -7.57
CA VAL A 478 -51.41 -12.84 -7.77
C VAL A 478 -51.21 -12.32 -9.18
N ILE A 479 -52.30 -12.25 -9.95
CA ILE A 479 -52.26 -11.59 -11.24
C ILE A 479 -52.70 -10.14 -11.11
N PHE A 480 -51.89 -9.25 -11.67
CA PHE A 480 -52.22 -7.85 -11.87
C PHE A 480 -52.61 -7.63 -13.32
N SER A 481 -53.66 -6.85 -13.56
CA SER A 481 -54.11 -6.48 -14.89
C SER A 481 -54.40 -4.99 -14.95
N ILE A 482 -53.76 -4.31 -15.87
CA ILE A 482 -53.95 -2.88 -16.17
C ILE A 482 -54.53 -2.81 -17.59
N GLU A 483 -55.77 -2.31 -17.70
CA GLU A 483 -56.52 -2.23 -18.95
C GLU A 483 -56.84 -0.76 -19.27
N ASP A 484 -56.46 -0.29 -20.46
CA ASP A 484 -56.87 1.02 -20.96
C ASP A 484 -57.86 0.89 -22.14
N THR A 485 -58.71 1.91 -22.27
CA THR A 485 -59.62 2.04 -23.42
C THR A 485 -59.08 3.01 -24.48
N GLY A 486 -57.77 3.06 -24.61
CA GLY A 486 -57.06 3.97 -25.49
C GLY A 486 -57.04 3.57 -26.96
N LEU A 487 -56.05 4.08 -27.69
CA LEU A 487 -55.94 3.81 -29.13
C LEU A 487 -55.57 2.35 -29.44
N GLY A 488 -54.92 1.63 -28.51
CA GLY A 488 -54.38 0.30 -28.79
C GLY A 488 -53.29 0.33 -29.86
N MET A 489 -52.89 -0.85 -30.34
CA MET A 489 -51.81 -1.00 -31.32
C MET A 489 -52.17 -2.08 -32.35
N GLU A 490 -51.60 -1.96 -33.55
CA GLU A 490 -51.60 -3.02 -34.57
C GLU A 490 -50.69 -4.18 -34.18
N LYS A 491 -50.94 -5.39 -34.70
CA LYS A 491 -50.16 -6.59 -34.36
C LYS A 491 -48.68 -6.47 -34.71
N GLU A 492 -48.37 -5.82 -35.83
CA GLU A 492 -46.99 -5.58 -36.29
C GLU A 492 -46.26 -4.70 -35.30
N LYS A 493 -46.89 -3.64 -34.82
CA LYS A 493 -46.33 -2.73 -33.82
C LYS A 493 -46.19 -3.38 -32.44
N LEU A 494 -47.08 -4.29 -32.08
CA LEU A 494 -46.97 -5.07 -30.86
C LEU A 494 -45.69 -5.97 -30.90
N ALA A 495 -45.45 -6.63 -32.03
CA ALA A 495 -44.25 -7.45 -32.22
C ALA A 495 -42.94 -6.64 -32.08
N GLU A 496 -42.91 -5.41 -32.64
CA GLU A 496 -41.78 -4.50 -32.44
C GLU A 496 -41.64 -4.09 -30.97
N VAL A 497 -42.73 -3.76 -30.30
CA VAL A 497 -42.75 -3.36 -28.88
C VAL A 497 -42.23 -4.48 -27.98
N THR A 498 -42.65 -5.71 -28.21
CA THR A 498 -42.24 -6.87 -27.40
C THR A 498 -40.83 -7.35 -27.72
N THR A 499 -40.28 -7.07 -28.90
CA THR A 499 -38.92 -7.46 -29.30
C THR A 499 -37.89 -6.38 -28.94
N MET A 500 -38.20 -5.12 -29.23
CA MET A 500 -37.27 -4.00 -29.04
C MET A 500 -37.52 -3.18 -27.76
N TRP A 501 -38.67 -3.37 -27.10
CA TRP A 501 -39.07 -2.59 -25.91
C TRP A 501 -38.81 -1.09 -26.10
N PRO A 502 -39.47 -0.40 -27.03
CA PRO A 502 -39.26 1.01 -27.25
C PRO A 502 -39.78 1.82 -26.04
N GLY A 503 -38.88 2.17 -25.14
CA GLY A 503 -39.17 2.91 -23.91
C GLY A 503 -38.53 2.25 -22.69
N ILE A 504 -37.87 3.05 -21.89
CA ILE A 504 -37.08 2.58 -20.72
C ILE A 504 -37.99 1.97 -19.64
N GLY A 505 -39.23 2.47 -19.48
CA GLY A 505 -40.14 2.11 -18.38
C GLY A 505 -40.62 0.66 -18.41
N LEU A 506 -41.29 0.22 -19.50
CA LEU A 506 -41.82 -1.15 -19.60
C LEU A 506 -40.72 -2.19 -19.71
N LYS A 507 -39.62 -1.86 -20.38
CA LYS A 507 -38.44 -2.71 -20.45
C LYS A 507 -37.90 -3.01 -19.05
N ASN A 508 -37.70 -1.98 -18.25
CA ASN A 508 -37.19 -2.14 -16.88
C ASN A 508 -38.14 -2.96 -16.00
N VAL A 509 -39.45 -2.77 -16.16
CA VAL A 509 -40.44 -3.58 -15.44
C VAL A 509 -40.35 -5.05 -15.85
N ASN A 510 -40.28 -5.34 -17.15
CA ASN A 510 -40.18 -6.71 -17.66
C ASN A 510 -38.87 -7.39 -17.21
N GLU A 511 -37.73 -6.72 -17.38
CA GLU A 511 -36.43 -7.23 -16.92
C GLU A 511 -36.43 -7.47 -15.40
N ARG A 512 -37.05 -6.58 -14.62
CA ARG A 512 -37.13 -6.72 -13.17
C ARG A 512 -37.97 -7.91 -12.73
N LEU A 513 -39.13 -8.12 -13.35
CA LEU A 513 -39.97 -9.29 -13.07
C LEU A 513 -39.24 -10.59 -13.42
N ARG A 514 -38.58 -10.65 -14.58
CA ARG A 514 -37.77 -11.82 -14.98
C ARG A 514 -36.63 -12.11 -14.01
N LEU A 515 -35.91 -11.09 -13.58
CA LEU A 515 -34.79 -11.24 -12.64
C LEU A 515 -35.21 -11.73 -11.25
N LEU A 516 -36.37 -11.26 -10.78
CA LEU A 516 -36.86 -11.58 -9.43
C LEU A 516 -37.61 -12.91 -9.37
N TYR A 517 -38.41 -13.25 -10.43
CA TYR A 517 -39.36 -14.36 -10.39
C TYR A 517 -39.16 -15.38 -11.50
N GLY A 518 -38.30 -15.14 -12.47
CA GLY A 518 -38.04 -16.04 -13.60
C GLY A 518 -38.81 -15.67 -14.88
N GLU A 519 -38.52 -16.40 -15.96
CA GLU A 519 -39.04 -16.10 -17.31
C GLU A 519 -40.58 -16.23 -17.44
N ASP A 520 -41.22 -17.04 -16.61
CA ASP A 520 -42.67 -17.22 -16.62
C ASP A 520 -43.46 -16.01 -16.08
N HIS A 521 -42.76 -15.02 -15.48
CA HIS A 521 -43.36 -13.82 -14.87
C HIS A 521 -43.23 -12.56 -15.72
N GLU A 522 -42.98 -12.72 -17.03
CA GLU A 522 -42.92 -11.60 -17.97
C GLU A 522 -44.24 -10.85 -18.12
N LEU A 523 -44.14 -9.59 -18.60
CA LEU A 523 -45.31 -8.80 -18.96
C LEU A 523 -46.05 -9.44 -20.15
N ASN A 524 -47.32 -9.74 -19.98
CA ASN A 524 -48.19 -10.17 -21.06
C ASN A 524 -48.97 -8.95 -21.56
N ILE A 525 -48.80 -8.59 -22.84
CA ILE A 525 -49.47 -7.46 -23.48
C ILE A 525 -50.46 -7.94 -24.51
N ASN A 526 -51.74 -7.60 -24.32
CA ASN A 526 -52.80 -7.86 -25.27
C ASN A 526 -53.40 -6.51 -25.71
N THR A 527 -53.42 -6.24 -27.01
CA THR A 527 -53.86 -4.95 -27.54
C THR A 527 -54.65 -5.13 -28.83
N LYS A 528 -55.57 -4.21 -29.07
CA LYS A 528 -56.35 -4.15 -30.30
C LYS A 528 -56.53 -2.67 -30.68
N LEU A 529 -56.26 -2.33 -31.94
CA LEU A 529 -56.38 -0.98 -32.45
C LEU A 529 -57.81 -0.42 -32.21
N ASN A 530 -57.90 0.79 -31.67
CA ASN A 530 -59.11 1.50 -31.28
C ASN A 530 -59.92 0.90 -30.09
N TYR A 531 -59.46 -0.18 -29.50
CA TYR A 531 -60.08 -0.82 -28.33
C TYR A 531 -59.30 -0.64 -27.04
N GLY A 532 -57.98 -0.45 -27.13
CA GLY A 532 -57.11 -0.26 -25.99
C GLY A 532 -56.07 -1.36 -25.81
N THR A 533 -55.39 -1.31 -24.67
CA THR A 533 -54.34 -2.27 -24.30
C THR A 533 -54.57 -2.83 -22.90
N LYS A 534 -54.33 -4.12 -22.74
CA LYS A 534 -54.28 -4.83 -21.48
C LYS A 534 -52.88 -5.35 -21.23
N VAL A 535 -52.29 -4.92 -20.13
CA VAL A 535 -51.00 -5.42 -19.64
C VAL A 535 -51.26 -6.23 -18.38
N SER A 536 -50.71 -7.43 -18.30
CA SER A 536 -50.86 -8.29 -17.11
C SER A 536 -49.53 -8.97 -16.76
N PHE A 537 -49.36 -9.25 -15.49
CA PHE A 537 -48.18 -9.96 -14.96
C PHE A 537 -48.59 -10.73 -13.68
N LEU A 538 -47.76 -11.70 -13.33
CA LEU A 538 -47.92 -12.54 -12.16
C LEU A 538 -46.83 -12.25 -11.14
N ILE A 539 -47.16 -12.30 -9.86
CA ILE A 539 -46.18 -12.33 -8.76
C ILE A 539 -46.55 -13.44 -7.78
N PRO A 540 -45.61 -14.10 -7.11
CA PRO A 540 -45.88 -15.04 -6.04
C PRO A 540 -46.65 -14.38 -4.88
N LYS A 541 -47.51 -15.11 -4.22
CA LYS A 541 -48.31 -14.62 -3.07
C LYS A 541 -47.41 -14.35 -1.84
N GLU A 542 -46.37 -15.15 -1.66
CA GLU A 542 -45.38 -15.01 -0.60
C GLU A 542 -44.00 -14.72 -1.23
N VAL A 543 -43.40 -13.58 -0.85
CA VAL A 543 -42.06 -13.14 -1.28
C VAL A 543 -41.15 -13.02 -0.06
#